data_ee0054c6ff7535ff2879c6851de0eb80
#
_entry.id   ee0054c6ff7535ff2879c6851de0eb80
#
_cell.length_a   1.000
_cell.length_b   1.000
_cell.length_c   1.000
_cell.angle_alpha   90.00
_cell.angle_beta   90.00
_cell.angle_gamma   90.00
#
_symmetry.space_group_name_H-M   'P 1'
#
loop_
_entity.id
_entity.type
_entity.pdbx_description
1 polymer ?
#
loop_
_entity_poly.entity_id
_entity_poly.type
_entity_poly.pdbx_seq_one_letter_code
_entity_poly.pdbx_strand_id
1 'polypeptide(L)'
;MNLNSVTALRRPTSAAAIAEWRDGYAWLAGGTWLFSEPQPATDTLIDLDHLGWPALEASPGGLEIGATCRIAELYRLEAPRGWIAAPLIRGCCEALLASFKVWNAATVGGNICMSLPAGAIISLVVALEGRCTLWPRGGAPREVPAVDFVTDDHTNILKSGELLRKIQLPASALVKRAALRRASLTKLGRSAALLIGTSDPGRQDLLLTITAATPARCSFGSTGSHLSKRCARPLTLGFRRTAISPTCTAAPPTSAT
;
A
#
# COMPACT_ATOMS: atom_id res chain seq x y z
N MET A 1 5.67 5.10 -25.20
CA MET A 1 5.58 6.59 -25.23
C MET A 1 6.98 7.15 -25.21
N ASN A 2 7.24 8.25 -25.89
CA ASN A 2 8.56 8.86 -25.96
C ASN A 2 8.67 9.91 -24.86
N LEU A 3 9.70 9.82 -23.99
CA LEU A 3 10.02 10.85 -23.01
C LEU A 3 11.00 11.87 -23.64
N ASN A 4 10.53 12.63 -24.60
CA ASN A 4 11.37 13.54 -25.41
C ASN A 4 11.98 14.70 -24.58
N SER A 5 11.40 14.99 -23.40
CA SER A 5 11.92 15.99 -22.46
C SER A 5 13.11 15.48 -21.65
N VAL A 6 13.26 14.15 -21.48
CA VAL A 6 14.32 13.56 -20.67
C VAL A 6 15.61 13.52 -21.47
N THR A 7 16.60 14.26 -21.01
CA THR A 7 17.94 14.37 -21.64
C THR A 7 19.03 13.68 -20.84
N ALA A 8 18.79 13.37 -19.57
CA ALA A 8 19.78 12.76 -18.69
C ALA A 8 19.21 11.64 -17.81
N LEU A 9 20.04 10.62 -17.57
CA LEU A 9 19.81 9.54 -16.61
C LEU A 9 20.99 9.48 -15.64
N ARG A 10 20.73 9.67 -14.35
CA ARG A 10 21.73 9.52 -13.28
C ARG A 10 21.51 8.18 -12.57
N ARG A 11 22.59 7.47 -12.28
CA ARG A 11 22.59 6.18 -11.58
C ARG A 11 23.45 6.27 -10.33
N PRO A 12 22.93 6.88 -9.24
CA PRO A 12 23.69 6.99 -8.01
C PRO A 12 23.86 5.61 -7.36
N THR A 13 25.06 5.34 -6.82
CA THR A 13 25.39 4.13 -6.07
C THR A 13 25.33 4.35 -4.56
N SER A 14 25.11 5.58 -4.12
CA SER A 14 24.96 5.94 -2.71
C SER A 14 24.02 7.13 -2.54
N ALA A 15 23.47 7.29 -1.34
CA ALA A 15 22.63 8.44 -0.99
C ALA A 15 23.38 9.78 -1.11
N ALA A 16 24.67 9.78 -0.77
CA ALA A 16 25.52 10.98 -0.87
C ALA A 16 25.70 11.46 -2.33
N ALA A 17 25.61 10.54 -3.30
CA ALA A 17 25.69 10.89 -4.72
C ALA A 17 24.41 11.60 -5.24
N ILE A 18 23.35 11.71 -4.40
CA ILE A 18 22.10 12.39 -4.73
C ILE A 18 22.05 13.73 -3.98
N ALA A 19 23.15 14.45 -3.90
CA ALA A 19 23.29 15.63 -3.04
C ALA A 19 22.38 16.81 -3.44
N GLU A 20 22.05 16.95 -4.73
CA GLU A 20 21.30 18.08 -5.25
C GLU A 20 19.96 17.63 -5.85
N TRP A 21 18.94 18.43 -5.59
CA TRP A 21 17.63 18.29 -6.23
C TRP A 21 17.22 19.63 -6.86
N ARG A 22 16.66 19.57 -8.04
CA ARG A 22 16.09 20.74 -8.71
C ARG A 22 14.81 20.38 -9.43
N ASP A 23 14.09 21.36 -9.85
CA ASP A 23 12.97 21.16 -10.77
C ASP A 23 13.47 20.48 -12.05
N GLY A 24 12.65 19.61 -12.58
CA GLY A 24 13.02 18.76 -13.72
C GLY A 24 13.57 17.38 -13.32
N TYR A 25 13.92 17.14 -12.06
CA TYR A 25 14.33 15.82 -11.58
C TYR A 25 13.12 14.95 -11.22
N ALA A 26 13.19 13.66 -11.56
CA ALA A 26 12.23 12.67 -11.11
C ALA A 26 12.93 11.37 -10.66
N TRP A 27 12.40 10.77 -9.60
CA TRP A 27 12.85 9.47 -9.14
C TRP A 27 12.38 8.38 -10.11
N LEU A 28 13.31 7.55 -10.58
CA LEU A 28 13.03 6.36 -11.37
C LEU A 28 13.22 5.13 -10.49
N ALA A 29 12.12 4.42 -10.22
CA ALA A 29 12.13 3.08 -9.65
C ALA A 29 11.84 2.05 -10.77
N GLY A 30 10.62 1.49 -10.81
CA GLY A 30 10.25 0.55 -11.87
C GLY A 30 9.84 1.16 -13.21
N GLY A 31 9.61 2.47 -13.28
CA GLY A 31 9.28 3.22 -14.49
C GLY A 31 7.91 2.91 -15.11
N THR A 32 7.16 1.93 -14.62
CA THR A 32 5.94 1.41 -15.28
C THR A 32 4.85 2.46 -15.45
N TRP A 33 4.71 3.38 -14.50
CA TRP A 33 3.81 4.52 -14.64
C TRP A 33 4.49 5.70 -15.33
N LEU A 34 5.69 6.06 -14.91
CA LEU A 34 6.43 7.20 -15.42
C LEU A 34 6.62 7.14 -16.95
N PHE A 35 6.80 5.93 -17.49
CA PHE A 35 6.91 5.73 -18.95
C PHE A 35 5.55 5.57 -19.66
N SER A 36 4.44 5.50 -18.95
CA SER A 36 3.10 5.39 -19.57
C SER A 36 2.44 6.74 -19.84
N GLU A 37 2.88 7.79 -19.12
CA GLU A 37 2.32 9.13 -19.23
C GLU A 37 3.39 10.14 -19.69
N PRO A 38 3.02 11.21 -20.43
CA PRO A 38 3.95 12.30 -20.75
C PRO A 38 4.51 12.96 -19.51
N GLN A 39 5.82 13.24 -19.52
CA GLN A 39 6.53 13.89 -18.42
C GLN A 39 7.17 15.21 -18.87
N PRO A 40 6.38 16.22 -19.30
CA PRO A 40 6.92 17.43 -19.95
C PRO A 40 7.81 18.26 -19.01
N ALA A 41 7.59 18.18 -17.73
CA ALA A 41 8.35 18.91 -16.70
C ALA A 41 9.63 18.18 -16.24
N THR A 42 9.89 16.95 -16.76
CA THR A 42 11.02 16.12 -16.34
C THR A 42 12.12 16.12 -17.41
N ASP A 43 13.32 16.51 -17.05
CA ASP A 43 14.50 16.48 -17.93
C ASP A 43 15.55 15.46 -17.50
N THR A 44 15.54 15.04 -16.23
CA THR A 44 16.53 14.14 -15.65
C THR A 44 15.84 13.07 -14.80
N LEU A 45 16.17 11.82 -15.07
CA LEU A 45 15.76 10.69 -14.23
C LEU A 45 16.90 10.31 -13.28
N ILE A 46 16.53 9.99 -12.03
CA ILE A 46 17.45 9.49 -11.02
C ILE A 46 17.04 8.06 -10.70
N ASP A 47 17.83 7.11 -11.19
CA ASP A 47 17.56 5.68 -11.09
C ASP A 47 17.94 5.16 -9.71
N LEU A 48 16.95 4.62 -9.00
CA LEU A 48 17.11 4.10 -7.64
C LEU A 48 17.62 2.66 -7.60
N ASP A 49 17.63 1.94 -8.71
CA ASP A 49 17.94 0.51 -8.77
C ASP A 49 19.42 0.22 -8.38
N HIS A 50 20.30 1.19 -8.63
CA HIS A 50 21.73 1.08 -8.33
C HIS A 50 22.12 1.40 -6.88
N LEU A 51 21.16 1.80 -6.04
CA LEU A 51 21.42 2.08 -4.61
C LEU A 51 21.65 0.81 -3.78
N GLY A 52 21.46 -0.39 -4.37
CA GLY A 52 21.74 -1.66 -3.71
C GLY A 52 20.86 -1.93 -2.48
N TRP A 53 19.66 -1.40 -2.45
CA TRP A 53 18.77 -1.59 -1.31
C TRP A 53 18.22 -3.02 -1.27
N PRO A 54 18.22 -3.67 -0.09
CA PRO A 54 17.57 -4.96 0.06
C PRO A 54 16.09 -4.87 -0.34
N ALA A 55 15.64 -5.86 -1.14
CA ALA A 55 14.26 -5.92 -1.58
C ALA A 55 13.33 -6.31 -0.41
N LEU A 56 13.69 -7.37 0.32
CA LEU A 56 12.92 -7.93 1.43
C LEU A 56 13.86 -8.39 2.54
N GLU A 57 13.58 -8.00 3.78
CA GLU A 57 14.31 -8.46 4.96
C GLU A 57 13.32 -8.90 6.05
N ALA A 58 13.29 -10.20 6.31
CA ALA A 58 12.51 -10.76 7.42
C ALA A 58 13.35 -10.80 8.70
N SER A 59 12.80 -10.31 9.80
CA SER A 59 13.45 -10.24 11.10
C SER A 59 12.45 -10.53 12.22
N PRO A 60 12.91 -10.70 13.48
CA PRO A 60 11.99 -10.76 14.63
C PRO A 60 11.09 -9.52 14.76
N GLY A 61 11.51 -8.37 14.23
CA GLY A 61 10.72 -7.14 14.23
C GLY A 61 9.62 -7.12 13.16
N GLY A 62 9.63 -8.04 12.20
CA GLY A 62 8.67 -8.13 11.11
C GLY A 62 9.34 -8.18 9.74
N LEU A 63 8.67 -7.64 8.74
CA LEU A 63 9.12 -7.57 7.35
C LEU A 63 9.48 -6.13 6.96
N GLU A 64 10.71 -5.92 6.55
CA GLU A 64 11.11 -4.72 5.84
C GLU A 64 11.02 -4.94 4.33
N ILE A 65 10.42 -3.99 3.62
CA ILE A 65 10.25 -3.99 2.18
C ILE A 65 10.95 -2.76 1.63
N GLY A 66 12.00 -2.94 0.83
CA GLY A 66 12.67 -1.84 0.15
C GLY A 66 11.75 -1.19 -0.88
N ALA A 67 11.87 0.11 -1.08
CA ALA A 67 11.03 0.82 -2.04
C ALA A 67 11.25 0.35 -3.49
N THR A 68 12.44 -0.16 -3.80
CA THR A 68 12.79 -0.75 -5.11
C THR A 68 12.40 -2.22 -5.25
N CYS A 69 11.90 -2.88 -4.19
CA CYS A 69 11.39 -4.25 -4.25
C CYS A 69 10.33 -4.37 -5.36
N ARG A 70 10.53 -5.32 -6.28
CA ARG A 70 9.58 -5.58 -7.37
C ARG A 70 8.32 -6.25 -6.82
N ILE A 71 7.17 -6.01 -7.45
CA ILE A 71 5.93 -6.70 -7.06
C ILE A 71 6.08 -8.21 -7.18
N ALA A 72 6.81 -8.69 -8.19
CA ALA A 72 7.10 -10.11 -8.37
C ALA A 72 7.94 -10.71 -7.24
N GLU A 73 8.86 -9.95 -6.65
CA GLU A 73 9.67 -10.38 -5.49
C GLU A 73 8.79 -10.46 -4.24
N LEU A 74 7.96 -9.44 -4.00
CA LEU A 74 7.02 -9.45 -2.89
C LEU A 74 6.02 -10.61 -3.00
N TYR A 75 5.53 -10.92 -4.19
CA TYR A 75 4.63 -12.05 -4.45
C TYR A 75 5.27 -13.40 -4.13
N ARG A 76 6.57 -13.55 -4.39
CA ARG A 76 7.34 -14.78 -4.16
C ARG A 76 7.88 -14.90 -2.74
N LEU A 77 7.56 -13.95 -1.85
CA LEU A 77 8.01 -14.00 -0.47
C LEU A 77 7.69 -15.35 0.19
N GLU A 78 8.71 -16.05 0.63
CA GLU A 78 8.61 -17.22 1.50
C GLU A 78 8.53 -16.73 2.96
N ALA A 79 7.32 -16.59 3.44
CA ALA A 79 7.07 -16.04 4.75
C ALA A 79 7.49 -17.03 5.86
N PRO A 80 8.10 -16.54 6.95
CA PRO A 80 8.37 -17.36 8.13
C PRO A 80 7.11 -18.04 8.67
N ARG A 81 7.29 -19.24 9.22
CA ARG A 81 6.21 -19.94 9.93
C ARG A 81 5.70 -19.07 11.08
N GLY A 82 4.39 -18.95 11.20
CA GLY A 82 3.74 -18.11 12.21
C GLY A 82 3.26 -16.75 11.71
N TRP A 83 3.63 -16.31 10.52
CA TRP A 83 3.03 -15.12 9.91
C TRP A 83 1.67 -15.48 9.27
N ILE A 84 0.63 -15.52 10.10
CA ILE A 84 -0.72 -15.95 9.71
C ILE A 84 -1.31 -15.03 8.64
N ALA A 85 -0.94 -13.74 8.67
CA ALA A 85 -1.37 -12.76 7.67
C ALA A 85 -0.59 -12.81 6.35
N ALA A 86 0.46 -13.62 6.21
CA ALA A 86 1.28 -13.67 5.00
C ALA A 86 0.51 -13.95 3.70
N PRO A 87 -0.54 -14.79 3.66
CA PRO A 87 -1.36 -14.98 2.45
C PRO A 87 -2.00 -13.69 1.92
N LEU A 88 -2.20 -12.69 2.78
CA LEU A 88 -2.70 -11.37 2.38
C LEU A 88 -1.75 -10.67 1.41
N ILE A 89 -0.44 -10.85 1.57
CA ILE A 89 0.59 -10.26 0.70
C ILE A 89 0.37 -10.72 -0.74
N ARG A 90 0.24 -12.02 -0.95
CA ARG A 90 -0.06 -12.59 -2.27
C ARG A 90 -1.38 -12.09 -2.83
N GLY A 91 -2.44 -12.14 -2.02
CA GLY A 91 -3.77 -11.68 -2.44
C GLY A 91 -3.79 -10.20 -2.87
N CYS A 92 -3.03 -9.34 -2.21
CA CYS A 92 -2.91 -7.93 -2.60
C CYS A 92 -2.07 -7.73 -3.88
N CYS A 93 -1.01 -8.52 -4.10
CA CYS A 93 -0.29 -8.50 -5.37
C CYS A 93 -1.20 -8.95 -6.52
N GLU A 94 -2.00 -10.00 -6.34
CA GLU A 94 -2.97 -10.48 -7.34
C GLU A 94 -4.07 -9.44 -7.61
N ALA A 95 -4.51 -8.71 -6.58
CA ALA A 95 -5.49 -7.63 -6.73
C ALA A 95 -4.99 -6.42 -7.55
N LEU A 96 -3.69 -6.31 -7.78
CA LEU A 96 -3.10 -5.28 -8.66
C LEU A 96 -3.53 -5.47 -10.13
N LEU A 97 -3.92 -6.67 -10.55
CA LEU A 97 -4.38 -7.01 -11.90
C LEU A 97 -3.43 -6.54 -13.02
N ALA A 98 -2.15 -6.64 -12.80
CA ALA A 98 -1.13 -6.27 -13.78
C ALA A 98 -0.55 -7.52 -14.47
N SER A 99 -0.03 -7.35 -15.69
CA SER A 99 0.67 -8.43 -16.39
C SER A 99 1.98 -8.79 -15.67
N PHE A 100 2.50 -9.99 -15.96
CA PHE A 100 3.78 -10.43 -15.42
C PHE A 100 4.93 -9.47 -15.77
N LYS A 101 4.88 -8.81 -16.94
CA LYS A 101 5.87 -7.79 -17.33
C LYS A 101 5.86 -6.60 -16.38
N VAL A 102 4.65 -6.13 -16.02
CA VAL A 102 4.49 -5.05 -15.04
C VAL A 102 4.93 -5.52 -13.65
N TRP A 103 4.60 -6.74 -13.23
CA TRP A 103 5.04 -7.27 -11.94
C TRP A 103 6.55 -7.35 -11.79
N ASN A 104 7.26 -7.68 -12.88
CA ASN A 104 8.73 -7.75 -12.89
C ASN A 104 9.41 -6.38 -12.96
N ALA A 105 8.68 -5.32 -13.27
CA ALA A 105 9.23 -3.96 -13.37
C ALA A 105 8.71 -3.03 -12.26
N ALA A 106 7.41 -3.03 -11.97
CA ALA A 106 6.80 -2.18 -10.96
C ALA A 106 7.35 -2.50 -9.56
N THR A 107 7.63 -1.44 -8.79
CA THR A 107 8.14 -1.57 -7.43
C THR A 107 7.07 -1.26 -6.39
N VAL A 108 7.24 -1.81 -5.19
CA VAL A 108 6.38 -1.56 -4.05
C VAL A 108 6.33 -0.06 -3.72
N GLY A 109 7.49 0.58 -3.62
CA GLY A 109 7.57 2.02 -3.34
C GLY A 109 6.94 2.87 -4.44
N GLY A 110 7.22 2.55 -5.71
CA GLY A 110 6.60 3.25 -6.84
C GLY A 110 5.07 3.12 -6.85
N ASN A 111 4.53 1.93 -6.56
CA ASN A 111 3.09 1.71 -6.46
C ASN A 111 2.44 2.52 -5.33
N ILE A 112 3.10 2.59 -4.16
CA ILE A 112 2.62 3.37 -3.02
C ILE A 112 2.66 4.87 -3.33
N CYS A 113 3.77 5.36 -3.89
CA CYS A 113 3.96 6.79 -4.23
C CYS A 113 2.99 7.27 -5.31
N MET A 114 2.50 6.39 -6.18
CA MET A 114 1.44 6.73 -7.15
C MET A 114 0.12 7.10 -6.49
N SER A 115 -0.11 6.68 -5.25
CA SER A 115 -1.27 7.09 -4.44
C SER A 115 -2.63 6.85 -5.11
N LEU A 116 -2.73 5.79 -5.94
CA LEU A 116 -3.97 5.45 -6.64
C LEU A 116 -5.08 5.03 -5.67
N PRO A 117 -6.34 5.47 -5.85
CA PRO A 117 -7.45 5.14 -4.96
C PRO A 117 -7.67 3.64 -4.78
N ALA A 118 -7.46 2.85 -5.84
CA ALA A 118 -7.61 1.39 -5.85
C ALA A 118 -6.28 0.64 -5.58
N GLY A 119 -5.28 1.29 -4.98
CA GLY A 119 -3.94 0.72 -4.76
C GLY A 119 -3.96 -0.45 -3.77
N ALA A 120 -3.86 -1.68 -4.27
CA ALA A 120 -3.88 -2.88 -3.43
C ALA A 120 -2.66 -2.99 -2.51
N ILE A 121 -1.49 -2.54 -2.96
CA ILE A 121 -0.26 -2.60 -2.15
C ILE A 121 -0.32 -1.64 -0.97
N ILE A 122 -0.83 -0.41 -1.16
CA ILE A 122 -0.99 0.49 -0.02
C ILE A 122 -2.08 -0.02 0.94
N SER A 123 -3.13 -0.68 0.42
CA SER A 123 -4.15 -1.32 1.26
C SER A 123 -3.53 -2.41 2.15
N LEU A 124 -2.64 -3.22 1.59
CA LEU A 124 -1.86 -4.21 2.32
C LEU A 124 -1.07 -3.57 3.46
N VAL A 125 -0.29 -2.52 3.12
CA VAL A 125 0.61 -1.87 4.08
C VAL A 125 -0.19 -1.20 5.20
N VAL A 126 -1.31 -0.56 4.89
CA VAL A 126 -2.21 0.05 5.90
C VAL A 126 -2.85 -1.02 6.78
N ALA A 127 -3.38 -2.10 6.19
CA ALA A 127 -4.04 -3.18 6.93
C ALA A 127 -3.08 -3.94 7.88
N LEU A 128 -1.81 -4.01 7.52
CA LEU A 128 -0.75 -4.58 8.36
C LEU A 128 -0.03 -3.53 9.20
N GLU A 129 -0.67 -2.38 9.46
CA GLU A 129 -0.17 -1.33 10.35
C GLU A 129 1.25 -0.87 10.01
N GLY A 130 1.56 -0.86 8.70
CA GLY A 130 2.88 -0.56 8.19
C GLY A 130 3.34 0.87 8.44
N ARG A 131 4.64 1.05 8.49
CA ARG A 131 5.32 2.34 8.61
C ARG A 131 6.19 2.59 7.39
N CYS A 132 6.15 3.80 6.89
CA CYS A 132 6.95 4.27 5.76
C CYS A 132 8.15 5.07 6.28
N THR A 133 9.36 4.69 5.89
CA THR A 133 10.57 5.47 6.15
C THR A 133 10.82 6.36 4.96
N LEU A 134 10.83 7.66 5.18
CA LEU A 134 11.03 8.69 4.16
C LEU A 134 12.42 9.29 4.31
N TRP A 135 13.11 9.47 3.19
CA TRP A 135 14.37 10.19 3.14
C TRP A 135 14.11 11.63 2.70
N PRO A 136 14.22 12.59 3.61
CA PRO A 136 14.23 14.00 3.27
C PRO A 136 15.56 14.35 2.62
N ARG A 137 15.55 15.40 1.85
CA ARG A 137 16.79 16.00 1.37
C ARG A 137 17.44 16.78 2.51
N GLY A 138 18.65 16.37 2.87
CA GLY A 138 19.36 16.97 3.99
C GLY A 138 18.61 16.81 5.32
N GLY A 139 19.08 15.92 6.16
CA GLY A 139 18.48 15.62 7.46
C GLY A 139 18.30 14.12 7.72
N ALA A 140 17.81 13.80 8.91
CA ALA A 140 17.57 12.42 9.30
C ALA A 140 16.31 11.85 8.64
N PRO A 141 16.29 10.55 8.29
CA PRO A 141 15.07 9.89 7.85
C PRO A 141 13.95 10.04 8.88
N ARG A 142 12.71 10.16 8.39
CA ARG A 142 11.51 10.22 9.22
C ARG A 142 10.58 9.05 8.94
N GLU A 143 9.91 8.60 9.98
CA GLU A 143 8.92 7.53 9.85
C GLU A 143 7.51 8.08 9.97
N VAL A 144 6.61 7.56 9.14
CA VAL A 144 5.19 7.88 9.17
C VAL A 144 4.35 6.61 9.08
N PRO A 145 3.20 6.53 9.77
CA PRO A 145 2.26 5.44 9.55
C PRO A 145 1.80 5.42 8.08
N ALA A 146 1.65 4.24 7.50
CA ALA A 146 1.24 4.12 6.10
C ALA A 146 -0.17 4.71 5.84
N VAL A 147 -1.04 4.70 6.85
CA VAL A 147 -2.38 5.29 6.77
C VAL A 147 -2.33 6.81 6.53
N ASP A 148 -1.27 7.47 6.98
CA ASP A 148 -1.08 8.91 6.85
C ASP A 148 -0.26 9.30 5.60
N PHE A 149 0.28 8.32 4.86
CA PHE A 149 1.15 8.57 3.72
C PHE A 149 0.40 9.12 2.52
N VAL A 150 -0.74 8.52 2.15
CA VAL A 150 -1.57 8.97 1.02
C VAL A 150 -2.65 9.92 1.52
N THR A 151 -2.66 11.12 0.99
CA THR A 151 -3.56 12.19 1.40
C THR A 151 -4.77 12.36 0.48
N ASP A 152 -4.61 12.08 -0.81
CA ASP A 152 -5.69 12.14 -1.80
C ASP A 152 -5.32 11.31 -3.04
N ASP A 153 -6.17 11.29 -4.06
CA ASP A 153 -5.87 10.66 -5.35
C ASP A 153 -4.61 11.28 -5.96
N HIS A 154 -3.65 10.43 -6.36
CA HIS A 154 -2.34 10.81 -6.88
C HIS A 154 -1.55 11.78 -5.95
N THR A 155 -1.91 11.87 -4.68
CA THR A 155 -1.32 12.83 -3.73
C THR A 155 -0.86 12.13 -2.46
N ASN A 156 0.34 12.48 -2.01
CA ASN A 156 0.93 11.97 -0.78
C ASN A 156 1.73 13.04 -0.04
N ILE A 157 2.29 12.68 1.11
CA ILE A 157 3.00 13.60 2.02
C ILE A 157 4.46 13.88 1.64
N LEU A 158 4.98 13.29 0.56
CA LEU A 158 6.35 13.54 0.12
C LEU A 158 6.51 14.99 -0.32
N LYS A 159 7.57 15.62 0.15
CA LYS A 159 8.00 16.94 -0.31
C LYS A 159 8.86 16.80 -1.56
N SER A 160 9.10 17.91 -2.26
CA SER A 160 10.01 17.92 -3.41
C SER A 160 11.38 17.34 -3.05
N GLY A 161 11.80 16.33 -3.78
CA GLY A 161 13.04 15.61 -3.55
C GLY A 161 13.05 14.60 -2.41
N GLU A 162 12.00 14.50 -1.60
CA GLU A 162 11.87 13.36 -0.66
C GLU A 162 11.58 12.07 -1.43
N LEU A 163 11.99 10.94 -0.86
CA LEU A 163 11.66 9.64 -1.39
C LEU A 163 11.23 8.66 -0.30
N LEU A 164 10.36 7.73 -0.67
CA LEU A 164 10.04 6.56 0.14
C LEU A 164 11.21 5.57 0.04
N ARG A 165 11.89 5.30 1.17
CA ARG A 165 13.07 4.42 1.23
C ARG A 165 12.70 2.97 1.48
N LYS A 166 11.84 2.74 2.46
CA LYS A 166 11.38 1.40 2.85
C LYS A 166 10.05 1.45 3.58
N ILE A 167 9.44 0.30 3.68
CA ILE A 167 8.22 0.05 4.44
C ILE A 167 8.52 -1.03 5.48
N GLN A 168 8.09 -0.82 6.71
CA GLN A 168 8.16 -1.79 7.79
C GLN A 168 6.76 -2.33 8.10
N LEU A 169 6.57 -3.63 8.01
CA LEU A 169 5.40 -4.34 8.51
C LEU A 169 5.75 -4.99 9.85
N PRO A 170 5.14 -4.59 10.96
CA PRO A 170 5.53 -5.09 12.28
C PRO A 170 5.13 -6.56 12.46
N ALA A 171 5.94 -7.33 13.18
CA ALA A 171 5.67 -8.74 13.47
C ALA A 171 4.31 -8.95 14.13
N SER A 172 3.89 -8.01 15.01
CA SER A 172 2.58 -8.05 15.67
C SER A 172 1.40 -8.03 14.69
N ALA A 173 1.53 -7.37 13.54
CA ALA A 173 0.49 -7.39 12.51
C ALA A 173 0.55 -8.65 11.64
N LEU A 174 1.75 -9.19 11.41
CA LEU A 174 1.94 -10.36 10.57
C LEU A 174 1.43 -11.66 11.21
N VAL A 175 1.30 -11.73 12.53
CA VAL A 175 0.71 -12.88 13.25
C VAL A 175 -0.81 -12.80 13.38
N LYS A 176 -1.44 -11.69 13.02
CA LYS A 176 -2.89 -11.52 13.04
C LYS A 176 -3.59 -12.41 12.02
N ARG A 177 -4.84 -12.77 12.27
CA ARG A 177 -5.74 -13.32 11.25
C ARG A 177 -6.09 -12.22 10.27
N ALA A 178 -6.14 -12.56 8.99
CA ALA A 178 -6.46 -11.59 7.94
C ALA A 178 -7.43 -12.17 6.93
N ALA A 179 -8.30 -11.31 6.39
CA ALA A 179 -9.22 -11.65 5.31
C ALA A 179 -9.25 -10.53 4.29
N LEU A 180 -9.26 -10.90 3.00
CA LEU A 180 -9.34 -9.99 1.86
C LEU A 180 -10.65 -10.23 1.12
N ARG A 181 -11.35 -9.14 0.77
CA ARG A 181 -12.49 -9.15 -0.15
C ARG A 181 -12.33 -8.05 -1.18
N ARG A 182 -12.53 -8.38 -2.43
CA ARG A 182 -12.50 -7.46 -3.56
C ARG A 182 -13.83 -7.48 -4.27
N ALA A 183 -14.44 -6.31 -4.46
CA ALA A 183 -15.58 -6.10 -5.33
C ALA A 183 -15.13 -5.41 -6.61
N SER A 184 -15.63 -5.85 -7.75
CA SER A 184 -15.39 -5.25 -9.07
C SER A 184 -16.58 -5.55 -9.98
N LEU A 185 -16.82 -4.70 -10.98
CA LEU A 185 -17.90 -4.90 -11.96
C LEU A 185 -17.71 -6.16 -12.80
N THR A 186 -16.46 -6.49 -13.09
CA THR A 186 -16.08 -7.71 -13.83
C THR A 186 -14.95 -8.41 -13.10
N LYS A 187 -14.77 -9.73 -13.35
CA LYS A 187 -13.74 -10.53 -12.71
C LYS A 187 -12.32 -9.94 -12.83
N LEU A 188 -12.01 -9.37 -13.99
CA LEU A 188 -10.72 -8.73 -14.29
C LEU A 188 -10.81 -7.20 -14.30
N GLY A 189 -11.91 -6.63 -13.80
CA GLY A 189 -12.08 -5.18 -13.69
C GLY A 189 -11.33 -4.58 -12.52
N ARG A 190 -11.08 -3.26 -12.57
CA ARG A 190 -10.54 -2.50 -11.43
C ARG A 190 -11.39 -2.73 -10.19
N SER A 191 -10.76 -2.73 -9.05
CA SER A 191 -11.47 -2.83 -7.76
C SER A 191 -12.35 -1.60 -7.56
N ALA A 192 -13.66 -1.82 -7.42
CA ALA A 192 -14.60 -0.81 -6.96
C ALA A 192 -14.54 -0.67 -5.43
N ALA A 193 -14.20 -1.77 -4.73
CA ALA A 193 -13.88 -1.76 -3.33
C ALA A 193 -12.89 -2.88 -3.03
N LEU A 194 -11.92 -2.59 -2.16
CA LEU A 194 -11.01 -3.56 -1.58
C LEU A 194 -11.11 -3.43 -0.06
N LEU A 195 -11.50 -4.52 0.59
CA LEU A 195 -11.68 -4.57 2.04
C LEU A 195 -10.72 -5.58 2.62
N ILE A 196 -9.99 -5.18 3.64
CA ILE A 196 -9.08 -6.05 4.39
C ILE A 196 -9.44 -5.93 5.86
N GLY A 197 -9.81 -7.07 6.46
CA GLY A 197 -9.99 -7.19 7.90
C GLY A 197 -8.78 -7.89 8.50
N THR A 198 -8.20 -7.33 9.57
CA THR A 198 -7.21 -8.01 10.41
C THR A 198 -7.69 -8.05 11.85
N SER A 199 -7.47 -9.16 12.54
CA SER A 199 -7.87 -9.31 13.93
C SER A 199 -6.86 -10.09 14.75
N ASP A 200 -6.68 -9.68 16.00
CA ASP A 200 -5.98 -10.44 17.02
C ASP A 200 -7.01 -11.08 17.95
N PRO A 201 -7.23 -12.40 17.85
CA PRO A 201 -8.23 -13.09 18.69
C PRO A 201 -7.97 -12.94 20.18
N GLY A 202 -6.70 -12.78 20.60
CA GLY A 202 -6.31 -12.62 22.00
C GLY A 202 -6.66 -11.25 22.58
N ARG A 203 -6.83 -10.23 21.72
CA ARG A 203 -7.12 -8.86 22.14
C ARG A 203 -8.52 -8.38 21.80
N GLN A 204 -9.34 -9.21 21.11
CA GLN A 204 -10.66 -8.84 20.63
C GLN A 204 -10.64 -7.54 19.82
N ASP A 205 -9.59 -7.30 19.06
CA ASP A 205 -9.46 -6.16 18.18
C ASP A 205 -9.78 -6.55 16.72
N LEU A 206 -10.35 -5.63 16.00
CA LEU A 206 -10.61 -5.73 14.57
C LEU A 206 -10.19 -4.42 13.90
N LEU A 207 -9.30 -4.52 12.93
CA LEU A 207 -8.98 -3.42 12.04
C LEU A 207 -9.58 -3.70 10.67
N LEU A 208 -10.43 -2.81 10.18
CA LEU A 208 -11.01 -2.86 8.84
C LEU A 208 -10.42 -1.75 7.98
N THR A 209 -9.74 -2.12 6.91
CA THR A 209 -9.20 -1.19 5.91
C THR A 209 -10.07 -1.23 4.66
N ILE A 210 -10.56 -0.06 4.22
CA ILE A 210 -11.40 0.12 3.04
C ILE A 210 -10.66 0.99 2.05
N THR A 211 -10.57 0.53 0.80
CA THR A 211 -9.86 1.19 -0.29
C THR A 211 -10.70 1.15 -1.57
N ALA A 212 -10.42 2.02 -2.51
CA ALA A 212 -11.09 2.20 -3.79
C ALA A 212 -12.49 2.84 -3.70
N ALA A 213 -13.28 2.53 -2.67
CA ALA A 213 -14.60 3.10 -2.46
C ALA A 213 -14.57 4.48 -1.79
N THR A 214 -13.38 5.02 -1.51
CA THR A 214 -13.18 6.30 -0.81
C THR A 214 -12.07 7.10 -1.49
N PRO A 215 -12.11 8.44 -1.51
CA PRO A 215 -11.04 9.27 -2.05
C PRO A 215 -9.68 9.02 -1.36
N ALA A 216 -9.72 8.78 -0.05
CA ALA A 216 -8.57 8.39 0.74
C ALA A 216 -8.85 7.08 1.49
N ARG A 217 -7.80 6.37 1.89
CA ARG A 217 -7.92 5.10 2.60
C ARG A 217 -8.38 5.32 4.02
N CYS A 218 -9.35 4.54 4.43
CA CYS A 218 -9.87 4.58 5.79
C CYS A 218 -9.59 3.25 6.49
N SER A 219 -9.13 3.32 7.73
CA SER A 219 -9.04 2.19 8.63
C SER A 219 -9.95 2.41 9.82
N PHE A 220 -10.69 1.37 10.17
CA PHE A 220 -11.57 1.36 11.33
C PHE A 220 -11.05 0.32 12.30
N GLY A 221 -10.71 0.74 13.51
CA GLY A 221 -10.33 -0.17 14.58
C GLY A 221 -11.47 -0.28 15.59
N SER A 222 -11.69 -1.46 16.11
CA SER A 222 -12.57 -1.71 17.25
C SER A 222 -11.78 -2.44 18.32
N THR A 223 -11.71 -1.84 19.49
CA THR A 223 -11.25 -2.46 20.73
C THR A 223 -12.44 -2.52 21.69
N GLY A 224 -12.99 -3.72 21.88
CA GLY A 224 -14.21 -3.87 22.68
C GLY A 224 -15.44 -3.21 22.05
N SER A 225 -16.15 -2.33 22.78
CA SER A 225 -17.40 -1.69 22.36
C SER A 225 -17.23 -0.40 21.55
N HIS A 226 -16.00 0.09 21.32
CA HIS A 226 -15.77 1.37 20.65
C HIS A 226 -15.14 1.20 19.27
N LEU A 227 -15.79 1.81 18.25
CA LEU A 227 -15.28 1.91 16.90
C LEU A 227 -14.48 3.22 16.77
N SER A 228 -13.17 3.14 16.57
CA SER A 228 -12.32 4.29 16.26
C SER A 228 -12.02 4.35 14.76
N LYS A 229 -12.10 5.55 14.18
CA LYS A 229 -11.79 5.80 12.76
C LYS A 229 -10.45 6.50 12.64
N ARG A 230 -9.53 5.94 11.87
CA ARG A 230 -8.32 6.64 11.42
C ARG A 230 -8.43 6.88 9.92
N CYS A 231 -8.56 8.13 9.53
CA CYS A 231 -8.54 8.59 8.14
C CYS A 231 -7.64 9.80 8.03
N ALA A 232 -6.91 9.91 6.94
CA ALA A 232 -6.09 11.08 6.64
C ALA A 232 -6.93 12.37 6.41
N ARG A 233 -8.25 12.25 6.15
CA ARG A 233 -9.23 13.34 6.14
C ARG A 233 -10.58 12.86 6.67
N PRO A 234 -11.34 13.70 7.39
CA PRO A 234 -12.71 13.39 7.78
C PRO A 234 -13.60 13.38 6.53
N LEU A 235 -13.93 12.19 6.03
CA LEU A 235 -15.05 12.05 5.13
C LEU A 235 -16.33 12.22 5.94
N THR A 236 -17.10 13.27 5.67
CA THR A 236 -18.48 13.39 6.11
C THR A 236 -19.32 12.41 5.29
N LEU A 237 -19.17 11.12 5.53
CA LEU A 237 -20.14 10.13 5.10
C LEU A 237 -21.26 10.16 6.14
N GLY A 238 -22.39 10.75 5.76
CA GLY A 238 -23.63 10.61 6.48
C GLY A 238 -24.09 9.16 6.47
N PHE A 239 -23.57 8.34 7.37
CA PHE A 239 -24.17 7.06 7.70
C PHE A 239 -25.47 7.34 8.45
N ARG A 240 -26.60 7.31 7.75
CA ARG A 240 -27.86 7.02 8.43
C ARG A 240 -27.69 5.67 9.10
N ARG A 241 -27.72 5.63 10.42
CA ARG A 241 -27.93 4.43 11.20
C ARG A 241 -29.29 3.83 10.76
N THR A 242 -29.29 2.91 9.83
CA THR A 242 -30.37 1.94 9.77
C THR A 242 -30.10 0.96 10.90
N ALA A 243 -30.91 1.05 11.92
CA ALA A 243 -30.94 0.09 13.00
C ALA A 243 -31.15 -1.30 12.38
N ILE A 244 -30.16 -2.17 12.51
CA ILE A 244 -30.34 -3.61 12.26
C ILE A 244 -31.17 -4.10 13.45
N SER A 245 -32.43 -4.30 13.20
CA SER A 245 -33.35 -4.95 14.15
C SER A 245 -32.87 -6.38 14.38
N PRO A 246 -32.69 -6.85 15.63
CA PRO A 246 -32.32 -8.21 15.93
C PRO A 246 -33.55 -9.10 15.99
N THR A 247 -34.15 -9.39 14.84
CA THR A 247 -35.21 -10.43 14.77
C THR A 247 -35.11 -11.12 13.42
N CYS A 248 -34.24 -12.11 13.36
CA CYS A 248 -34.40 -13.18 12.40
C CYS A 248 -34.39 -14.49 13.21
N THR A 249 -35.50 -14.78 13.85
CA THR A 249 -35.85 -16.12 14.37
C THR A 249 -36.19 -16.98 13.15
N ALA A 250 -35.34 -17.94 12.85
CA ALA A 250 -35.63 -18.95 11.87
C ALA A 250 -36.78 -19.86 12.42
N ALA A 251 -37.86 -19.93 11.68
CA ALA A 251 -38.91 -20.91 11.92
C ALA A 251 -38.44 -22.32 11.50
N PRO A 252 -38.77 -23.37 12.24
CA PRO A 252 -38.42 -24.75 11.87
C PRO A 252 -39.25 -25.22 10.66
N PRO A 253 -38.72 -26.16 9.85
CA PRO A 253 -39.44 -26.68 8.70
C PRO A 253 -40.62 -27.54 9.15
N THR A 254 -41.81 -27.24 8.66
CA THR A 254 -42.99 -28.07 8.75
C THR A 254 -42.81 -29.34 7.90
N SER A 255 -42.87 -30.49 8.54
CA SER A 255 -43.02 -31.81 7.90
C SER A 255 -44.36 -31.90 7.21
N ALA A 256 -44.37 -32.10 5.90
CA ALA A 256 -45.57 -32.54 5.18
C ALA A 256 -45.52 -34.04 5.03
N THR A 257 -46.59 -34.67 5.46
CA THR A 257 -47.02 -36.05 5.23
C THR A 257 -47.28 -36.31 3.75
#